data_8b8e572a299084955d8b97eed4276891
#
_entry.id   8b8e572a299084955d8b97eed4276891
#
_cell.length_a   1.000
_cell.length_b   1.000
_cell.length_c   1.000
_cell.angle_alpha   90.00
_cell.angle_beta   90.00
_cell.angle_gamma   90.00
#
_symmetry.space_group_name_H-M   'P 1'
#
loop_
_entity.id
_entity.type
_entity.pdbx_description
1 polymer ?
#
loop_
_entity_poly.entity_id
_entity_poly.type
_entity_poly.pdbx_seq_one_letter_code
_entity_poly.pdbx_strand_id
1 'polypeptide(L)'
;SGMIRTGVTDERILEVASKYDAVGITSIFSQQETQVLHCAKIIKKKFPNKLLFSGGVNAKSRSSIFFDAGFDVIFTSESENFIQQIAKIMQKGSKDFSSVGKIYFKSENGKIVDNSNFGEIVWELDKLPIPAWNLLPNERYWKIGRPHGGKILPGKELRYASLMTSRGCPFECSYCHIAEEIDGSKSGAIGRFRIKSDER
;
A
#
# COMPACT_ATOMS: atom_id res chain seq x y z
N SER A 1 22.44 -13.90 18.80
CA SER A 1 21.54 -12.78 19.11
C SER A 1 20.25 -12.98 18.34
N GLY A 2 19.17 -13.38 19.03
CA GLY A 2 17.87 -13.55 18.40
C GLY A 2 17.19 -12.19 18.15
N MET A 3 16.73 -11.95 16.94
CA MET A 3 15.82 -10.83 16.67
C MET A 3 14.46 -11.12 17.33
N ILE A 4 13.97 -10.17 18.14
CA ILE A 4 12.62 -10.24 18.70
C ILE A 4 11.68 -9.58 17.71
N ARG A 5 10.73 -10.34 17.15
CA ARG A 5 9.62 -9.79 16.36
C ARG A 5 8.58 -9.22 17.32
N THR A 6 8.27 -7.96 17.15
CA THR A 6 7.13 -7.30 17.81
C THR A 6 5.99 -7.13 16.81
N GLY A 7 4.74 -7.15 17.27
CA GLY A 7 3.56 -6.96 16.45
C GLY A 7 2.66 -8.19 16.41
N VAL A 8 1.94 -8.36 15.29
CA VAL A 8 0.93 -9.41 15.12
C VAL A 8 1.60 -10.77 14.86
N THR A 9 1.12 -11.82 15.53
CA THR A 9 1.61 -13.19 15.32
C THR A 9 1.15 -13.77 14.00
N ASP A 10 1.83 -14.84 13.53
CA ASP A 10 1.47 -15.51 12.28
C ASP A 10 0.06 -16.11 12.33
N GLU A 11 -0.34 -16.69 13.48
CA GLU A 11 -1.69 -17.23 13.69
C GLU A 11 -2.74 -16.13 13.55
N ARG A 12 -2.47 -14.95 14.12
CA ARG A 12 -3.41 -13.82 14.01
C ARG A 12 -3.49 -13.25 12.60
N ILE A 13 -2.37 -13.24 11.87
CA ILE A 13 -2.36 -12.85 10.44
C ILE A 13 -3.26 -13.80 9.64
N LEU A 14 -3.09 -15.10 9.83
CA LEU A 14 -3.88 -16.12 9.13
C LEU A 14 -5.36 -16.09 9.52
N GLU A 15 -5.66 -15.89 10.81
CA GLU A 15 -7.04 -15.73 11.28
C GLU A 15 -7.73 -14.53 10.61
N VAL A 16 -7.05 -13.38 10.56
CA VAL A 16 -7.60 -12.19 9.90
C VAL A 16 -7.73 -12.42 8.39
N ALA A 17 -6.68 -12.95 7.75
CA ALA A 17 -6.71 -13.23 6.33
C ALA A 17 -7.84 -14.18 5.91
N SER A 18 -8.24 -15.12 6.78
CA SER A 18 -9.32 -16.08 6.47
C SER A 18 -10.68 -15.41 6.25
N LYS A 19 -10.90 -14.23 6.83
CA LYS A 19 -12.18 -13.51 6.84
C LYS A 19 -12.42 -12.63 5.60
N TYR A 20 -11.42 -12.47 4.74
CA TYR A 20 -11.47 -11.56 3.60
C TYR A 20 -11.07 -12.26 2.31
N ASP A 21 -11.59 -11.80 1.17
CA ASP A 21 -11.30 -12.36 -0.15
C ASP A 21 -9.93 -11.96 -0.68
N ALA A 22 -9.45 -10.80 -0.27
CA ALA A 22 -8.13 -10.28 -0.65
C ALA A 22 -7.40 -9.68 0.55
N VAL A 23 -6.07 -9.65 0.46
CA VAL A 23 -5.21 -9.04 1.49
C VAL A 23 -4.22 -8.09 0.85
N GLY A 24 -4.22 -6.84 1.32
CA GLY A 24 -3.23 -5.83 0.94
C GLY A 24 -2.18 -5.65 2.03
N ILE A 25 -0.91 -5.61 1.63
CA ILE A 25 0.21 -5.37 2.56
C ILE A 25 1.07 -4.27 1.96
N THR A 26 1.16 -3.12 2.64
CA THR A 26 2.01 -2.01 2.18
C THR A 26 3.48 -2.28 2.44
N SER A 27 4.36 -1.84 1.54
CA SER A 27 5.81 -1.89 1.69
C SER A 27 6.45 -0.62 1.16
N ILE A 28 6.65 0.34 2.06
CA ILE A 28 7.28 1.63 1.75
C ILE A 28 8.79 1.55 2.00
N PHE A 29 9.18 0.95 3.12
CA PHE A 29 10.56 0.90 3.58
C PHE A 29 11.18 -0.48 3.38
N SER A 30 12.43 -0.51 2.89
CA SER A 30 13.21 -1.76 2.71
C SER A 30 13.41 -2.54 4.01
N GLN A 31 13.46 -1.87 5.17
CA GLN A 31 13.59 -2.53 6.47
C GLN A 31 12.38 -3.42 6.81
N GLN A 32 11.21 -3.16 6.23
CA GLN A 32 9.99 -3.93 6.45
C GLN A 32 9.83 -5.10 5.46
N GLU A 33 10.65 -5.16 4.43
CA GLU A 33 10.53 -6.12 3.33
C GLU A 33 10.44 -7.56 3.81
N THR A 34 11.37 -7.98 4.65
CA THR A 34 11.42 -9.36 5.16
C THR A 34 10.11 -9.78 5.82
N GLN A 35 9.50 -8.90 6.64
CA GLN A 35 8.23 -9.18 7.29
C GLN A 35 7.08 -9.23 6.28
N VAL A 36 7.06 -8.32 5.31
CA VAL A 36 6.03 -8.28 4.26
C VAL A 36 6.06 -9.55 3.41
N LEU A 37 7.24 -9.96 2.96
CA LEU A 37 7.41 -11.19 2.18
C LEU A 37 7.07 -12.45 3.00
N HIS A 38 7.42 -12.47 4.30
CA HIS A 38 7.04 -13.55 5.21
C HIS A 38 5.50 -13.66 5.32
N CYS A 39 4.81 -12.55 5.55
CA CYS A 39 3.35 -12.52 5.61
C CYS A 39 2.71 -13.07 4.33
N ALA A 40 3.20 -12.66 3.16
CA ALA A 40 2.70 -13.16 1.89
C ALA A 40 2.87 -14.68 1.77
N LYS A 41 4.06 -15.19 2.08
CA LYS A 41 4.37 -16.63 2.01
C LYS A 41 3.47 -17.47 2.91
N ILE A 42 3.26 -17.07 4.17
CA ILE A 42 2.40 -17.84 5.09
C ILE A 42 0.92 -17.79 4.66
N ILE A 43 0.45 -16.64 4.15
CA ILE A 43 -0.92 -16.52 3.63
C ILE A 43 -1.11 -17.40 2.41
N LYS A 44 -0.21 -17.35 1.42
CA LYS A 44 -0.29 -18.18 0.21
C LYS A 44 -0.17 -19.67 0.50
N LYS A 45 0.66 -20.05 1.47
CA LYS A 45 0.77 -21.44 1.91
C LYS A 45 -0.56 -21.97 2.47
N LYS A 46 -1.29 -21.14 3.24
CA LYS A 46 -2.58 -21.53 3.86
C LYS A 46 -3.76 -21.33 2.92
N PHE A 47 -3.73 -20.30 2.09
CA PHE A 47 -4.81 -19.88 1.19
C PHE A 47 -4.24 -19.61 -0.22
N PRO A 48 -3.94 -20.63 -1.02
CA PRO A 48 -3.25 -20.48 -2.31
C PRO A 48 -3.97 -19.55 -3.31
N ASN A 49 -5.30 -19.57 -3.29
CA ASN A 49 -6.15 -18.81 -4.21
C ASN A 49 -6.48 -17.39 -3.75
N LYS A 50 -6.03 -16.99 -2.53
CA LYS A 50 -6.29 -15.66 -1.99
C LYS A 50 -5.52 -14.60 -2.77
N LEU A 51 -6.22 -13.55 -3.20
CA LEU A 51 -5.58 -12.42 -3.86
C LEU A 51 -4.70 -11.66 -2.86
N LEU A 52 -3.42 -11.49 -3.20
CA LEU A 52 -2.50 -10.65 -2.45
C LEU A 52 -2.06 -9.47 -3.32
N PHE A 53 -2.14 -8.27 -2.77
CA PHE A 53 -1.61 -7.09 -3.40
C PHE A 53 -0.72 -6.29 -2.47
N SER A 54 0.24 -5.59 -3.06
CA SER A 54 1.14 -4.69 -2.34
C SER A 54 1.21 -3.34 -3.05
N GLY A 55 1.71 -2.35 -2.35
CA GLY A 55 2.03 -1.03 -2.87
C GLY A 55 3.09 -0.36 -2.02
N GLY A 56 3.49 0.80 -2.46
CA GLY A 56 4.60 1.56 -1.88
C GLY A 56 5.89 1.40 -2.68
N VAL A 57 6.80 2.35 -2.50
CA VAL A 57 8.01 2.46 -3.33
C VAL A 57 8.89 1.22 -3.30
N ASN A 58 9.00 0.55 -2.16
CA ASN A 58 9.79 -0.68 -2.05
C ASN A 58 9.17 -1.83 -2.86
N ALA A 59 7.84 -2.02 -2.77
CA ALA A 59 7.14 -3.04 -3.54
C ALA A 59 7.24 -2.78 -5.05
N LYS A 60 7.13 -1.52 -5.49
CA LYS A 60 7.28 -1.13 -6.89
C LYS A 60 8.69 -1.41 -7.40
N SER A 61 9.72 -0.92 -6.72
CA SER A 61 11.12 -1.01 -7.17
C SER A 61 11.68 -2.44 -7.13
N ARG A 62 11.11 -3.30 -6.28
CA ARG A 62 11.55 -4.69 -6.08
C ARG A 62 10.45 -5.71 -6.40
N SER A 63 9.58 -5.37 -7.33
CA SER A 63 8.36 -6.12 -7.64
C SER A 63 8.60 -7.62 -7.91
N SER A 64 9.73 -8.02 -8.52
CA SER A 64 10.05 -9.42 -8.78
C SER A 64 10.03 -10.28 -7.52
N ILE A 65 10.71 -9.84 -6.46
CA ILE A 65 10.76 -10.62 -5.21
C ILE A 65 9.41 -10.66 -4.49
N PHE A 66 8.55 -9.66 -4.71
CA PHE A 66 7.18 -9.67 -4.21
C PHE A 66 6.33 -10.70 -4.96
N PHE A 67 6.44 -10.78 -6.29
CA PHE A 67 5.78 -11.82 -7.07
C PHE A 67 6.27 -13.23 -6.71
N ASP A 68 7.57 -13.40 -6.45
CA ASP A 68 8.14 -14.67 -5.98
C ASP A 68 7.62 -15.06 -4.60
N ALA A 69 7.33 -14.08 -3.74
CA ALA A 69 6.72 -14.32 -2.42
C ALA A 69 5.22 -14.64 -2.47
N GLY A 70 4.58 -14.48 -3.65
CA GLY A 70 3.19 -14.84 -3.88
C GLY A 70 2.23 -13.65 -4.00
N PHE A 71 2.70 -12.43 -4.14
CA PHE A 71 1.81 -11.33 -4.51
C PHE A 71 1.28 -11.51 -5.93
N ASP A 72 0.05 -11.11 -6.17
CA ASP A 72 -0.62 -11.19 -7.47
C ASP A 72 -0.65 -9.84 -8.17
N VAL A 73 -0.68 -8.74 -7.39
CA VAL A 73 -0.76 -7.36 -7.89
C VAL A 73 0.17 -6.45 -7.09
N ILE A 74 0.90 -5.60 -7.79
CA ILE A 74 1.72 -4.53 -7.20
C ILE A 74 1.25 -3.18 -7.76
N PHE A 75 0.79 -2.29 -6.88
CA PHE A 75 0.47 -0.92 -7.27
C PHE A 75 1.77 -0.14 -7.53
N THR A 76 1.83 0.51 -8.68
CA THR A 76 3.00 1.30 -9.10
C THR A 76 2.82 2.79 -8.82
N SER A 77 1.63 3.18 -8.37
CA SER A 77 1.24 4.56 -8.08
C SER A 77 0.23 4.60 -6.92
N GLU A 78 -0.44 5.73 -6.74
CA GLU A 78 -1.56 5.87 -5.81
C GLU A 78 -2.71 4.94 -6.22
N SER A 79 -3.28 4.22 -5.25
CA SER A 79 -4.13 3.06 -5.54
C SER A 79 -5.63 3.34 -5.50
N GLU A 80 -6.07 4.53 -5.11
CA GLU A 80 -7.47 4.81 -4.79
C GLU A 80 -8.44 4.51 -5.94
N ASN A 81 -8.08 4.90 -7.17
CA ASN A 81 -8.92 4.63 -8.35
C ASN A 81 -8.84 3.15 -8.78
N PHE A 82 -7.71 2.51 -8.56
CA PHE A 82 -7.41 1.19 -9.11
C PHE A 82 -7.86 0.06 -8.20
N ILE A 83 -7.78 0.23 -6.89
CA ILE A 83 -8.25 -0.78 -5.92
C ILE A 83 -9.75 -1.04 -6.06
N GLN A 84 -10.54 0.00 -6.37
CA GLN A 84 -11.97 -0.15 -6.62
C GLN A 84 -12.24 -0.95 -7.91
N GLN A 85 -11.43 -0.78 -8.95
CA GLN A 85 -11.53 -1.55 -10.17
C GLN A 85 -11.21 -3.03 -9.92
N ILE A 86 -10.14 -3.32 -9.17
CA ILE A 86 -9.79 -4.68 -8.75
C ILE A 86 -10.95 -5.31 -7.98
N ALA A 87 -11.52 -4.60 -7.00
CA ALA A 87 -12.65 -5.11 -6.23
C ALA A 87 -13.87 -5.46 -7.11
N LYS A 88 -14.21 -4.61 -8.09
CA LYS A 88 -15.31 -4.86 -9.05
C LYS A 88 -15.03 -6.09 -9.93
N ILE A 89 -13.78 -6.29 -10.35
CA ILE A 89 -13.38 -7.46 -11.15
C ILE A 89 -13.53 -8.74 -10.31
N MET A 90 -13.06 -8.72 -9.06
CA MET A 90 -13.19 -9.83 -8.13
C MET A 90 -14.67 -10.19 -7.85
N GLN A 91 -15.52 -9.19 -7.66
CA GLN A 91 -16.97 -9.40 -7.44
C GLN A 91 -17.63 -10.15 -8.63
N LYS A 92 -17.08 -10.02 -9.83
CA LYS A 92 -17.53 -10.76 -11.01
C LYS A 92 -16.88 -12.15 -11.11
N GLY A 93 -16.10 -12.57 -10.13
CA GLY A 93 -15.39 -13.85 -10.13
C GLY A 93 -14.17 -13.91 -11.05
N SER A 94 -13.73 -12.77 -11.59
CA SER A 94 -12.56 -12.68 -12.47
C SER A 94 -11.29 -12.33 -11.71
N LYS A 95 -10.14 -12.70 -12.29
CA LYS A 95 -8.80 -12.25 -11.89
C LYS A 95 -8.04 -11.62 -13.05
N ASP A 96 -8.72 -11.29 -14.12
CA ASP A 96 -8.13 -10.56 -15.25
C ASP A 96 -8.10 -9.06 -14.94
N PHE A 97 -6.93 -8.56 -14.60
CA PHE A 97 -6.67 -7.17 -14.30
C PHE A 97 -6.08 -6.39 -15.49
N SER A 98 -6.18 -6.90 -16.71
CA SER A 98 -5.62 -6.29 -17.93
C SER A 98 -6.14 -4.87 -18.19
N SER A 99 -7.35 -4.56 -17.73
CA SER A 99 -7.97 -3.22 -17.85
C SER A 99 -7.61 -2.26 -16.70
N VAL A 100 -6.88 -2.72 -15.68
CA VAL A 100 -6.51 -1.89 -14.53
C VAL A 100 -5.16 -1.24 -14.77
N GLY A 101 -5.09 0.08 -14.68
CA GLY A 101 -3.84 0.83 -14.82
C GLY A 101 -3.04 0.95 -13.52
N LYS A 102 -1.82 1.50 -13.64
CA LYS A 102 -0.91 1.74 -12.52
C LYS A 102 -0.64 0.53 -11.64
N ILE A 103 -0.58 -0.65 -12.26
CA ILE A 103 -0.23 -1.92 -11.59
C ILE A 103 0.77 -2.73 -12.41
N TYR A 104 1.53 -3.57 -11.71
CA TYR A 104 2.05 -4.82 -12.24
C TYR A 104 1.16 -5.94 -11.72
N PHE A 105 0.85 -6.94 -12.53
CA PHE A 105 0.04 -8.06 -12.08
C PHE A 105 0.47 -9.38 -12.71
N LYS A 106 0.19 -10.46 -12.01
CA LYS A 106 0.41 -11.83 -12.51
C LYS A 106 -0.85 -12.29 -13.24
N SER A 107 -0.72 -12.49 -14.54
CA SER A 107 -1.80 -13.04 -15.38
C SER A 107 -2.05 -14.52 -15.08
N GLU A 108 -3.16 -15.07 -15.57
CA GLU A 108 -3.54 -16.47 -15.34
C GLU A 108 -2.49 -17.48 -15.84
N ASN A 109 -1.74 -17.13 -16.88
CA ASN A 109 -0.63 -17.95 -17.39
C ASN A 109 0.69 -17.75 -16.62
N GLY A 110 0.67 -17.01 -15.50
CA GLY A 110 1.81 -16.78 -14.64
C GLY A 110 2.78 -15.68 -15.10
N LYS A 111 2.53 -15.02 -16.22
CA LYS A 111 3.37 -13.93 -16.71
C LYS A 111 3.08 -12.65 -15.94
N ILE A 112 4.13 -11.87 -15.68
CA ILE A 112 3.98 -10.53 -15.14
C ILE A 112 3.66 -9.57 -16.29
N VAL A 113 2.58 -8.84 -16.12
CA VAL A 113 2.10 -7.80 -17.06
C VAL A 113 2.34 -6.45 -16.44
N ASP A 114 2.87 -5.51 -17.21
CA ASP A 114 3.14 -4.13 -16.82
C ASP A 114 2.06 -3.21 -17.40
N ASN A 115 1.19 -2.72 -16.53
CA ASN A 115 0.15 -1.74 -16.79
C ASN A 115 0.46 -0.38 -16.13
N SER A 116 1.71 -0.10 -15.81
CA SER A 116 2.09 1.14 -15.11
C SER A 116 1.92 2.41 -15.94
N ASN A 117 1.84 2.29 -17.26
CA ASN A 117 1.87 3.40 -18.21
C ASN A 117 0.50 4.06 -18.48
N PHE A 118 -0.59 3.52 -17.96
CA PHE A 118 -1.93 4.10 -18.15
C PHE A 118 -2.72 4.20 -16.84
N GLY A 119 -3.88 4.87 -16.90
CA GLY A 119 -4.73 5.16 -15.76
C GLY A 119 -4.36 6.47 -15.06
N GLU A 120 -5.34 7.10 -14.44
CA GLU A 120 -5.21 8.40 -13.80
C GLU A 120 -5.32 8.29 -12.28
N ILE A 121 -4.43 8.98 -11.58
CA ILE A 121 -4.50 9.16 -10.12
C ILE A 121 -5.57 10.20 -9.78
N VAL A 122 -5.92 10.31 -8.50
CA VAL A 122 -6.83 11.36 -8.02
C VAL A 122 -6.08 12.68 -7.93
N TRP A 123 -6.38 13.61 -8.85
CA TRP A 123 -5.75 14.93 -8.86
C TRP A 123 -6.29 15.85 -7.78
N GLU A 124 -7.59 15.92 -7.63
CA GLU A 124 -8.27 16.71 -6.62
C GLU A 124 -8.36 15.90 -5.32
N LEU A 125 -7.45 16.16 -4.39
CA LEU A 125 -7.34 15.39 -3.15
C LEU A 125 -8.59 15.51 -2.27
N ASP A 126 -9.40 16.54 -2.45
CA ASP A 126 -10.67 16.72 -1.74
C ASP A 126 -11.76 15.73 -2.17
N LYS A 127 -11.60 15.11 -3.33
CA LYS A 127 -12.47 14.01 -3.78
C LYS A 127 -12.19 12.69 -3.06
N LEU A 128 -11.05 12.56 -2.37
CA LEU A 128 -10.74 11.38 -1.59
C LEU A 128 -11.66 11.32 -0.36
N PRO A 129 -12.12 10.13 0.01
CA PRO A 129 -12.88 9.98 1.25
C PRO A 129 -12.01 10.31 2.47
N ILE A 130 -12.66 10.65 3.56
CA ILE A 130 -11.98 10.76 4.87
C ILE A 130 -11.42 9.38 5.22
N PRO A 131 -10.17 9.30 5.74
CA PRO A 131 -9.61 8.03 6.18
C PRO A 131 -10.51 7.33 7.18
N ALA A 132 -10.67 6.02 7.02
CA ALA A 132 -11.54 5.19 7.86
C ALA A 132 -10.93 4.93 9.25
N TRP A 133 -10.75 5.97 10.04
CA TRP A 133 -10.15 5.93 11.38
C TRP A 133 -10.85 4.96 12.33
N ASN A 134 -12.15 4.76 12.14
CA ASN A 134 -12.97 3.85 12.91
C ASN A 134 -12.62 2.37 12.69
N LEU A 135 -11.93 2.03 11.61
CA LEU A 135 -11.47 0.67 11.32
C LEU A 135 -10.08 0.37 11.91
N LEU A 136 -9.39 1.38 12.44
CA LEU A 136 -8.07 1.21 13.03
C LEU A 136 -8.16 0.99 14.55
N PRO A 137 -7.26 0.16 15.13
CA PRO A 137 -7.18 -0.02 16.57
C PRO A 137 -6.44 1.15 17.23
N ASN A 138 -7.00 2.36 17.08
CA ASN A 138 -6.35 3.62 17.48
C ASN A 138 -5.88 3.64 18.94
N GLU A 139 -6.68 3.06 19.86
CA GLU A 139 -6.31 3.00 21.27
C GLU A 139 -5.00 2.25 21.52
N ARG A 140 -4.71 1.21 20.72
CA ARG A 140 -3.43 0.49 20.83
C ARG A 140 -2.26 1.37 20.41
N TYR A 141 -2.43 2.19 19.36
CA TYR A 141 -1.41 3.13 18.92
C TYR A 141 -1.20 4.25 19.94
N TRP A 142 -2.27 4.77 20.52
CA TRP A 142 -2.18 5.83 21.54
C TRP A 142 -1.47 5.36 22.82
N LYS A 143 -1.68 4.09 23.22
CA LYS A 143 -0.96 3.49 24.37
C LYS A 143 0.55 3.38 24.14
N ILE A 144 0.99 3.19 22.91
CA ILE A 144 2.41 3.20 22.56
C ILE A 144 2.99 4.61 22.69
N GLY A 145 2.16 5.64 22.52
CA GLY A 145 2.49 7.04 22.83
C GLY A 145 3.61 7.64 21.97
N ARG A 146 3.81 7.13 20.74
CA ARG A 146 4.88 7.58 19.84
C ARG A 146 4.33 8.07 18.50
N PRO A 147 3.75 9.27 18.43
CA PRO A 147 3.42 9.86 17.14
C PRO A 147 4.71 10.09 16.34
N HIS A 148 4.64 9.92 15.04
CA HIS A 148 5.78 10.17 14.15
C HIS A 148 6.26 11.62 14.31
N GLY A 149 7.54 11.82 14.69
CA GLY A 149 8.11 13.15 14.92
C GLY A 149 7.72 13.81 16.25
N GLY A 150 6.88 13.20 17.07
CA GLY A 150 6.46 13.74 18.36
C GLY A 150 7.41 13.42 19.51
N LYS A 151 7.44 14.29 20.53
CA LYS A 151 8.13 14.00 21.79
C LYS A 151 7.35 12.93 22.56
N ILE A 152 8.08 11.94 23.06
CA ILE A 152 7.52 10.93 23.97
C ILE A 152 7.31 11.61 25.32
N LEU A 153 6.07 11.58 25.82
CA LEU A 153 5.77 11.95 27.19
C LEU A 153 5.58 10.65 27.99
N PRO A 154 6.58 10.22 28.79
CA PRO A 154 6.47 9.01 29.56
C PRO A 154 5.23 9.03 30.47
N GLY A 155 4.47 7.93 30.45
CA GLY A 155 3.31 7.76 31.33
C GLY A 155 2.03 8.49 30.93
N LYS A 156 1.99 9.14 29.75
CA LYS A 156 0.76 9.75 29.22
C LYS A 156 0.31 9.05 27.94
N GLU A 157 -0.97 8.67 27.90
CA GLU A 157 -1.62 8.31 26.63
C GLU A 157 -1.73 9.58 25.78
N LEU A 158 -1.18 9.54 24.56
CA LEU A 158 -1.31 10.66 23.64
C LEU A 158 -2.26 10.26 22.51
N ARG A 159 -3.44 10.86 22.51
CA ARG A 159 -4.39 10.70 21.39
C ARG A 159 -3.92 11.57 20.23
N TYR A 160 -3.67 10.95 19.08
CA TYR A 160 -3.24 11.62 17.87
C TYR A 160 -3.84 10.97 16.63
N ALA A 161 -3.92 11.73 15.55
CA ALA A 161 -4.23 11.25 14.21
C ALA A 161 -3.21 11.84 13.23
N SER A 162 -2.78 11.02 12.26
CA SER A 162 -1.90 11.48 11.19
C SER A 162 -2.74 11.89 9.99
N LEU A 163 -2.65 13.15 9.59
CA LEU A 163 -3.35 13.68 8.42
C LEU A 163 -2.34 13.96 7.30
N MET A 164 -2.73 13.56 6.09
CA MET A 164 -1.98 13.89 4.89
C MET A 164 -2.67 15.07 4.20
N THR A 165 -2.09 16.25 4.31
CA THR A 165 -2.62 17.50 3.75
C THR A 165 -2.18 17.74 2.32
N SER A 166 -1.12 17.06 1.87
CA SER A 166 -0.58 17.20 0.52
C SER A 166 0.00 15.88 0.04
N ARG A 167 0.17 15.73 -1.27
CA ARG A 167 0.87 14.63 -1.93
C ARG A 167 1.84 15.18 -2.96
N GLY A 168 2.86 14.36 -3.30
CA GLY A 168 3.94 14.79 -4.18
C GLY A 168 5.00 15.60 -3.45
N CYS A 169 5.92 16.17 -4.22
CA CYS A 169 7.02 16.97 -3.68
C CYS A 169 7.33 18.13 -4.63
N PRO A 170 7.55 19.35 -4.15
CA PRO A 170 7.91 20.47 -5.01
C PRO A 170 9.40 20.47 -5.42
N PHE A 171 10.21 19.55 -4.90
CA PHE A 171 11.65 19.49 -5.12
C PHE A 171 12.03 18.40 -6.13
N GLU A 172 13.06 18.65 -6.93
CA GLU A 172 13.61 17.75 -7.95
C GLU A 172 14.96 17.18 -7.52
N CYS A 173 15.02 16.52 -6.36
CA CYS A 173 16.26 15.94 -5.86
C CYS A 173 16.71 14.78 -6.75
N SER A 174 17.95 14.81 -7.26
CA SER A 174 18.50 13.85 -8.22
C SER A 174 18.54 12.38 -7.74
N TYR A 175 18.45 12.15 -6.44
CA TYR A 175 18.42 10.81 -5.81
C TYR A 175 17.02 10.33 -5.41
N CYS A 176 15.99 11.13 -5.67
CA CYS A 176 14.65 10.85 -5.19
C CYS A 176 13.77 10.26 -6.28
N HIS A 177 13.20 9.07 -6.04
CA HIS A 177 12.29 8.42 -6.97
C HIS A 177 11.04 9.26 -7.31
N ILE A 178 10.63 10.17 -6.41
CA ILE A 178 9.49 11.07 -6.66
C ILE A 178 9.81 12.07 -7.75
N ALA A 179 11.05 12.57 -7.82
CA ALA A 179 11.50 13.49 -8.86
C ALA A 179 11.43 12.84 -10.26
N GLU A 180 11.78 11.57 -10.38
CA GLU A 180 11.69 10.81 -11.63
C GLU A 180 10.24 10.64 -12.10
N GLU A 181 9.27 10.72 -11.21
CA GLU A 181 7.85 10.56 -11.51
C GLU A 181 7.11 11.90 -11.79
N ILE A 182 7.82 13.03 -11.79
CA ILE A 182 7.27 14.34 -12.17
C ILE A 182 7.02 14.41 -13.67
N ASP A 183 7.88 13.80 -14.46
CA ASP A 183 7.95 13.97 -15.92
C ASP A 183 7.19 12.89 -16.72
N GLY A 184 6.71 11.86 -16.04
CA GLY A 184 5.86 10.86 -16.68
C GLY A 184 4.51 11.46 -17.06
N SER A 185 4.03 11.27 -18.25
CA SER A 185 2.74 11.68 -18.83
C SER A 185 1.79 12.40 -17.85
N LYS A 186 1.15 13.46 -18.25
CA LYS A 186 0.33 14.37 -17.42
C LYS A 186 -0.65 13.69 -16.44
N SER A 187 -1.01 12.44 -16.69
CA SER A 187 -1.99 11.68 -15.93
C SER A 187 -1.43 10.74 -14.83
N GLY A 188 -0.12 10.65 -14.66
CA GLY A 188 0.45 9.65 -13.76
C GLY A 188 1.56 10.13 -12.84
N ALA A 189 1.87 11.41 -12.86
CA ALA A 189 2.99 11.98 -12.13
C ALA A 189 2.67 12.14 -10.63
N ILE A 190 2.84 11.08 -9.85
CA ILE A 190 2.67 11.13 -8.38
C ILE A 190 3.63 12.11 -7.71
N GLY A 191 4.72 12.48 -8.38
CA GLY A 191 5.66 13.49 -7.92
C GLY A 191 5.10 14.91 -7.93
N ARG A 192 4.06 15.21 -8.70
CA ARG A 192 3.46 16.54 -8.73
C ARG A 192 2.81 16.89 -7.41
N PHE A 193 3.18 18.06 -6.91
CA PHE A 193 2.68 18.57 -5.64
C PHE A 193 1.19 18.95 -5.75
N ARG A 194 0.37 18.39 -4.86
CA ARG A 194 -1.08 18.62 -4.75
C ARG A 194 -1.43 18.81 -3.30
N ILE A 195 -2.35 19.73 -3.00
CA ILE A 195 -2.75 20.11 -1.64
C ILE A 195 -4.25 19.86 -1.49
N LYS A 196 -4.69 19.48 -0.31
CA LYS A 196 -6.10 19.53 0.08
C LYS A 196 -6.50 20.96 0.38
N SER A 197 -7.76 21.29 0.14
CA SER A 197 -8.30 22.61 0.55
C SER A 197 -8.38 22.72 2.07
N ASP A 198 -8.47 23.96 2.55
CA ASP A 198 -8.61 24.26 3.98
C ASP A 198 -9.99 23.86 4.53
N GLU A 199 -10.96 23.59 3.66
CA GLU A 199 -12.33 23.22 4.04
C GLU A 199 -12.49 21.74 4.36
N ARG A 200 -11.38 20.95 4.28
CA ARG A 200 -11.49 19.51 4.39
C ARG A 200 -10.41 18.85 5.27
#